data_a9976c4010f92488dd1063021662b803
#
_entry.id   a9976c4010f92488dd1063021662b803
#
_cell.length_a   1.000
_cell.length_b   1.000
_cell.length_c   1.000
_cell.angle_alpha   90.00
_cell.angle_beta   90.00
_cell.angle_gamma   90.00
#
_symmetry.space_group_name_H-M   'P 1'
#
loop_
_entity.id
_entity.type
_entity.pdbx_description
1 polymer ?
#
loop_
_entity_poly.entity_id
_entity_poly.type
_entity_poly.pdbx_seq_one_letter_code
_entity_poly.pdbx_strand_id
1 'polypeptide(L)'
;MSPTITPAPIHKEIRVKASPARAFEIFTTATSRWWLKTHTISTTRSPIKDVIIEPRPGGRWFERGEDGSECQWGKVIAWEPPARVLLAWQINGAWKFDPTLVTEVEIRFAPDGSGTKVELVHRHLERLGDAAEAMRQAFQGGWGSLLEQFATQAA
;
A
#
# COMPACT_ATOMS: atom_id res chain seq x y z
N MET A 1 20.30 -28.51 10.09
CA MET A 1 19.60 -27.23 10.25
C MET A 1 19.28 -26.68 8.86
N SER A 2 18.01 -26.47 8.61
CA SER A 2 17.59 -25.90 7.31
C SER A 2 17.91 -24.41 7.29
N PRO A 3 18.43 -23.87 6.18
CA PRO A 3 18.63 -22.43 6.07
C PRO A 3 17.29 -21.71 6.13
N THR A 4 17.25 -20.59 6.85
CA THR A 4 16.10 -19.72 6.86
C THR A 4 16.05 -18.98 5.54
N ILE A 5 14.96 -19.15 4.79
CA ILE A 5 14.75 -18.42 3.54
C ILE A 5 13.96 -17.16 3.85
N THR A 6 14.60 -16.00 3.66
CA THR A 6 13.93 -14.72 3.78
C THR A 6 13.18 -14.44 2.47
N PRO A 7 11.86 -14.23 2.50
CA PRO A 7 11.13 -13.89 1.28
C PRO A 7 11.66 -12.60 0.67
N ALA A 8 11.83 -12.61 -0.65
CA ALA A 8 12.23 -11.41 -1.35
C ALA A 8 11.16 -10.33 -1.22
N PRO A 9 11.54 -9.05 -1.09
CA PRO A 9 10.55 -7.98 -1.08
C PRO A 9 9.80 -7.93 -2.41
N ILE A 10 8.59 -7.39 -2.37
CA ILE A 10 7.86 -7.03 -3.59
C ILE A 10 8.46 -5.72 -4.10
N HIS A 11 8.82 -5.69 -5.36
CA HIS A 11 9.31 -4.48 -6.03
C HIS A 11 8.50 -4.27 -7.30
N LYS A 12 7.85 -3.13 -7.39
CA LYS A 12 7.07 -2.72 -8.55
C LYS A 12 7.50 -1.33 -8.99
N GLU A 13 7.46 -1.10 -10.28
CA GLU A 13 7.80 0.18 -10.87
C GLU A 13 6.80 0.51 -11.96
N ILE A 14 6.35 1.76 -11.99
CA ILE A 14 5.45 2.23 -13.02
C ILE A 14 5.80 3.68 -13.38
N ARG A 15 5.58 4.05 -14.65
CA ARG A 15 5.76 5.41 -15.11
C ARG A 15 4.42 6.04 -15.42
N VAL A 16 4.23 7.27 -14.96
CA VAL A 16 2.99 8.02 -15.14
C VAL A 16 3.27 9.39 -15.71
N LYS A 17 2.28 10.00 -16.35
CA LYS A 17 2.44 11.33 -16.95
C LYS A 17 2.35 12.47 -15.94
N ALA A 18 1.67 12.26 -14.81
CA ALA A 18 1.54 13.27 -13.78
C ALA A 18 2.91 13.66 -13.22
N SER A 19 3.05 14.91 -12.78
CA SER A 19 4.26 15.37 -12.09
C SER A 19 4.46 14.61 -10.77
N PRO A 20 5.67 14.59 -10.18
CA PRO A 20 5.88 13.96 -8.88
C PRO A 20 4.91 14.45 -7.81
N ALA A 21 4.66 15.77 -7.73
CA ALA A 21 3.73 16.32 -6.76
C ALA A 21 2.31 15.81 -6.97
N ARG A 22 1.86 15.76 -8.21
CA ARG A 22 0.51 15.27 -8.54
C ARG A 22 0.40 13.77 -8.34
N ALA A 23 1.42 13.00 -8.74
CA ALA A 23 1.45 11.56 -8.55
C ALA A 23 1.40 11.21 -7.05
N PHE A 24 2.18 11.91 -6.23
CA PHE A 24 2.17 11.76 -4.78
C PHE A 24 0.78 12.01 -4.20
N GLU A 25 0.14 13.10 -4.61
CA GLU A 25 -1.21 13.45 -4.17
C GLU A 25 -2.24 12.38 -4.55
N ILE A 26 -2.22 11.94 -5.80
CA ILE A 26 -3.16 10.91 -6.27
C ILE A 26 -2.95 9.61 -5.48
N PHE A 27 -1.71 9.20 -5.25
CA PHE A 27 -1.43 7.98 -4.51
C PHE A 27 -1.91 8.06 -3.06
N THR A 28 -1.68 9.19 -2.39
CA THR A 28 -1.89 9.32 -0.94
C THR A 28 -3.24 9.91 -0.55
N THR A 29 -3.57 11.09 -1.04
CA THR A 29 -4.80 11.78 -0.60
C THR A 29 -6.01 11.43 -1.45
N ALA A 30 -5.79 10.88 -2.63
CA ALA A 30 -6.86 10.44 -3.53
C ALA A 30 -6.88 8.92 -3.73
N THR A 31 -6.41 8.16 -2.74
CA THR A 31 -6.33 6.70 -2.79
C THR A 31 -7.69 6.07 -3.12
N SER A 32 -8.77 6.63 -2.60
CA SER A 32 -10.13 6.12 -2.84
C SER A 32 -10.51 6.06 -4.31
N ARG A 33 -9.88 6.87 -5.16
CA ARG A 33 -10.21 6.95 -6.59
C ARG A 33 -9.69 5.77 -7.40
N TRP A 34 -8.63 5.11 -6.92
CA TRP A 34 -7.98 4.03 -7.67
C TRP A 34 -7.92 2.71 -6.92
N TRP A 35 -8.18 2.68 -5.61
CA TRP A 35 -8.19 1.43 -4.85
C TRP A 35 -9.38 0.57 -5.28
N LEU A 36 -9.14 -0.75 -5.40
CA LEU A 36 -10.20 -1.69 -5.77
C LEU A 36 -11.12 -1.89 -4.57
N LYS A 37 -12.40 -1.57 -4.74
CA LYS A 37 -13.39 -1.57 -3.64
C LYS A 37 -13.65 -2.96 -3.05
N THR A 38 -13.32 -4.00 -3.79
CA THR A 38 -13.43 -5.39 -3.35
C THR A 38 -12.22 -5.86 -2.53
N HIS A 39 -11.14 -5.08 -2.50
CA HIS A 39 -9.94 -5.39 -1.72
C HIS A 39 -10.09 -4.90 -0.29
N THR A 40 -11.11 -5.41 0.40
CA THR A 40 -11.42 -5.05 1.80
C THR A 40 -11.00 -6.17 2.74
N ILE A 41 -10.60 -5.79 3.97
CA ILE A 41 -10.38 -6.72 5.08
C ILE A 41 -11.46 -6.58 6.15
N SER A 42 -12.50 -5.79 5.89
CA SER A 42 -13.61 -5.59 6.84
C SER A 42 -14.35 -6.90 7.08
N THR A 43 -14.66 -7.18 8.34
CA THR A 43 -15.44 -8.35 8.73
C THR A 43 -16.88 -8.27 8.25
N THR A 44 -17.39 -7.08 8.01
CA THR A 44 -18.75 -6.88 7.47
C THR A 44 -18.82 -7.13 5.97
N ARG A 45 -17.66 -7.21 5.31
CA ARG A 45 -17.52 -7.35 3.86
C ARG A 45 -18.25 -6.25 3.07
N SER A 46 -18.54 -5.13 3.71
CA SER A 46 -19.08 -3.97 3.02
C SER A 46 -18.08 -3.47 1.97
N PRO A 47 -18.54 -3.08 0.77
CA PRO A 47 -17.63 -2.46 -0.21
C PRO A 47 -16.96 -1.23 0.39
N ILE A 48 -15.70 -1.00 -0.02
CA ILE A 48 -14.95 0.16 0.43
C ILE A 48 -15.58 1.43 -0.15
N LYS A 49 -15.88 2.38 0.72
CA LYS A 49 -16.25 3.73 0.34
C LYS A 49 -15.01 4.60 0.19
N ASP A 50 -14.13 4.59 1.20
CA ASP A 50 -12.91 5.38 1.21
C ASP A 50 -11.73 4.56 1.70
N VAL A 51 -10.56 4.83 1.12
CA VAL A 51 -9.25 4.42 1.67
C VAL A 51 -8.54 5.70 2.06
N ILE A 52 -8.13 5.80 3.32
CA ILE A 52 -7.60 7.02 3.89
C ILE A 52 -6.19 6.80 4.40
N ILE A 53 -5.28 7.66 3.96
CA ILE A 53 -3.93 7.78 4.51
C ILE A 53 -3.88 9.17 5.14
N GLU A 54 -3.82 9.23 6.46
CA GLU A 54 -3.73 10.51 7.15
C GLU A 54 -2.37 11.14 6.85
N PRO A 55 -2.32 12.41 6.37
CA PRO A 55 -1.13 12.97 5.74
C PRO A 55 -0.10 13.52 6.76
N ARG A 56 0.41 12.63 7.61
CA ARG A 56 1.41 12.99 8.62
C ARG A 56 2.09 11.74 9.20
N PRO A 57 3.31 11.84 9.72
CA PRO A 57 3.92 10.74 10.48
C PRO A 57 3.02 10.37 11.67
N GLY A 58 2.83 9.07 11.90
CA GLY A 58 1.93 8.56 12.91
C GLY A 58 0.47 8.53 12.51
N GLY A 59 0.10 9.08 11.36
CA GLY A 59 -1.25 9.03 10.82
C GLY A 59 -1.70 7.60 10.55
N ARG A 60 -3.01 7.36 10.56
CA ARG A 60 -3.58 6.04 10.29
C ARG A 60 -3.67 5.79 8.79
N TRP A 61 -3.60 4.53 8.41
CA TRP A 61 -3.93 4.04 7.08
C TRP A 61 -5.08 3.04 7.26
N PHE A 62 -6.25 3.34 6.72
CA PHE A 62 -7.45 2.56 7.02
C PHE A 62 -8.48 2.63 5.90
N GLU A 63 -9.42 1.68 5.93
CA GLU A 63 -10.59 1.70 5.04
C GLU A 63 -11.85 2.09 5.81
N ARG A 64 -12.76 2.75 5.09
CA ARG A 64 -14.13 2.99 5.56
C ARG A 64 -15.09 2.35 4.57
N GLY A 65 -15.98 1.49 5.07
CA GLY A 65 -16.97 0.83 4.24
C GLY A 65 -18.20 1.69 3.99
N GLU A 66 -19.01 1.30 3.02
CA GLU A 66 -20.29 1.95 2.74
C GLU A 66 -21.25 1.87 3.93
N ASP A 67 -21.10 0.85 4.77
CA ASP A 67 -21.87 0.67 5.99
C ASP A 67 -21.35 1.51 7.17
N GLY A 68 -20.32 2.33 6.95
CA GLY A 68 -19.70 3.18 7.97
C GLY A 68 -18.66 2.47 8.83
N SER A 69 -18.43 1.17 8.65
CA SER A 69 -17.39 0.44 9.39
C SER A 69 -16.00 0.94 9.00
N GLU A 70 -15.07 0.96 9.97
CA GLU A 70 -13.66 1.30 9.72
C GLU A 70 -12.79 0.12 10.07
N CYS A 71 -11.75 -0.09 9.27
CA CYS A 71 -10.77 -1.13 9.52
C CYS A 71 -9.38 -0.59 9.24
N GLN A 72 -8.54 -0.56 10.27
CA GLN A 72 -7.17 -0.06 10.12
C GLN A 72 -6.31 -1.09 9.42
N TRP A 73 -5.42 -0.60 8.55
CA TRP A 73 -4.44 -1.42 7.81
C TRP A 73 -3.02 -1.20 8.34
N GLY A 74 -2.75 0.00 8.83
CA GLY A 74 -1.43 0.37 9.27
C GLY A 74 -1.34 1.84 9.64
N LYS A 75 -0.17 2.41 9.43
CA LYS A 75 0.11 3.81 9.79
C LYS A 75 1.18 4.39 8.89
N VAL A 76 1.31 5.71 8.91
CA VAL A 76 2.37 6.43 8.21
C VAL A 76 3.62 6.44 9.10
N ILE A 77 4.73 5.95 8.57
CA ILE A 77 6.04 6.01 9.25
C ILE A 77 6.77 7.29 8.86
N ALA A 78 6.80 7.60 7.55
CA ALA A 78 7.44 8.81 7.05
C ALA A 78 6.55 9.45 5.97
N TRP A 79 6.48 10.76 5.99
CA TRP A 79 5.69 11.56 5.07
C TRP A 79 6.59 12.64 4.47
N GLU A 80 7.02 12.44 3.23
CA GLU A 80 8.04 13.28 2.59
C GLU A 80 7.62 13.71 1.18
N PRO A 81 6.55 14.52 1.06
CA PRO A 81 6.09 14.96 -0.25
C PRO A 81 7.13 15.87 -0.92
N PRO A 82 7.26 15.85 -2.24
CA PRO A 82 6.56 14.95 -3.17
C PRO A 82 7.34 13.67 -3.48
N ALA A 83 8.39 13.37 -2.72
CA ALA A 83 9.36 12.35 -3.11
C ALA A 83 9.07 10.97 -2.56
N ARG A 84 8.52 10.87 -1.35
CA ARG A 84 8.47 9.57 -0.66
C ARG A 84 7.40 9.52 0.41
N VAL A 85 6.78 8.35 0.54
CA VAL A 85 5.96 7.98 1.69
C VAL A 85 6.37 6.58 2.14
N LEU A 86 6.50 6.37 3.45
CA LEU A 86 6.77 5.06 4.03
C LEU A 86 5.61 4.69 4.93
N LEU A 87 4.98 3.56 4.63
CA LEU A 87 3.80 3.07 5.34
C LEU A 87 4.13 1.79 6.09
N ALA A 88 3.56 1.63 7.28
CA ALA A 88 3.54 0.35 7.97
C ALA A 88 2.32 -0.42 7.48
N TRP A 89 2.53 -1.61 6.96
CA TRP A 89 1.47 -2.54 6.62
C TRP A 89 1.35 -3.52 7.79
N GLN A 90 0.21 -3.48 8.48
CA GLN A 90 -0.01 -4.21 9.73
C GLN A 90 -1.14 -5.23 9.61
N ILE A 91 -1.29 -5.81 8.42
CA ILE A 91 -2.27 -6.87 8.15
C ILE A 91 -1.54 -8.21 8.16
N ASN A 92 -2.02 -9.14 8.98
CA ASN A 92 -1.39 -10.45 9.14
C ASN A 92 -1.86 -11.47 8.09
N GLY A 93 -1.37 -12.72 8.22
CA GLY A 93 -1.72 -13.79 7.29
C GLY A 93 -3.18 -14.22 7.31
N ALA A 94 -3.95 -13.81 8.32
CA ALA A 94 -5.39 -14.03 8.40
C ALA A 94 -6.18 -12.83 7.84
N TRP A 95 -5.50 -11.89 7.18
CA TRP A 95 -6.09 -10.66 6.64
C TRP A 95 -6.76 -9.80 7.72
N LYS A 96 -6.14 -9.75 8.90
CA LYS A 96 -6.61 -8.95 10.02
C LYS A 96 -5.53 -7.97 10.46
N PHE A 97 -5.97 -6.79 10.91
CA PHE A 97 -5.08 -5.80 11.49
C PHE A 97 -4.45 -6.35 12.78
N ASP A 98 -3.12 -6.26 12.86
CA ASP A 98 -2.34 -6.69 14.02
C ASP A 98 -1.35 -5.59 14.37
N PRO A 99 -1.58 -4.83 15.46
CA PRO A 99 -0.73 -3.69 15.82
C PRO A 99 0.70 -4.08 16.23
N THR A 100 0.95 -5.36 16.50
CA THR A 100 2.29 -5.85 16.84
C THR A 100 3.12 -6.23 15.61
N LEU A 101 2.47 -6.33 14.45
CA LEU A 101 3.11 -6.67 13.19
C LEU A 101 3.40 -5.39 12.41
N VAL A 102 4.61 -5.27 11.88
CA VAL A 102 4.94 -4.20 10.94
C VAL A 102 5.73 -4.78 9.78
N THR A 103 5.13 -4.76 8.58
CA THR A 103 5.88 -4.82 7.33
C THR A 103 5.89 -3.41 6.76
N GLU A 104 6.76 -3.13 5.81
CA GLU A 104 6.91 -1.76 5.32
C GLU A 104 6.61 -1.67 3.84
N VAL A 105 5.85 -0.64 3.46
CA VAL A 105 5.57 -0.29 2.07
C VAL A 105 6.15 1.09 1.82
N GLU A 106 7.20 1.14 1.00
CA GLU A 106 7.83 2.38 0.60
C GLU A 106 7.44 2.72 -0.83
N ILE A 107 6.99 3.96 -1.05
CA ILE A 107 6.66 4.45 -2.37
C ILE A 107 7.52 5.69 -2.64
N ARG A 108 8.29 5.67 -3.73
CA ARG A 108 9.12 6.78 -4.18
C ARG A 108 8.60 7.34 -5.49
N PHE A 109 8.64 8.66 -5.60
CA PHE A 109 8.16 9.41 -6.76
C PHE A 109 9.31 10.26 -7.29
N ALA A 110 9.91 9.84 -8.39
CA ALA A 110 11.06 10.51 -8.97
C ALA A 110 10.71 11.13 -10.33
N PRO A 111 11.24 12.32 -10.65
CA PRO A 111 11.04 12.87 -11.99
C PRO A 111 11.57 11.91 -13.06
N ASP A 112 10.80 11.78 -14.15
CA ASP A 112 11.16 10.96 -15.30
C ASP A 112 10.68 11.67 -16.56
N GLY A 113 11.57 12.43 -17.17
CA GLY A 113 11.20 13.33 -18.27
C GLY A 113 10.17 14.34 -17.79
N SER A 114 9.01 14.40 -18.46
CA SER A 114 7.90 15.28 -18.08
C SER A 114 6.95 14.64 -17.07
N GLY A 115 7.18 13.38 -16.71
CA GLY A 115 6.31 12.63 -15.81
C GLY A 115 7.04 12.16 -14.57
N THR A 116 6.63 11.00 -14.06
CA THR A 116 7.14 10.45 -12.81
C THR A 116 7.36 8.95 -12.91
N LYS A 117 8.50 8.49 -12.39
CA LYS A 117 8.74 7.08 -12.10
C LYS A 117 8.30 6.83 -10.67
N VAL A 118 7.38 5.88 -10.49
CA VAL A 118 6.87 5.49 -9.18
C VAL A 118 7.38 4.09 -8.86
N GLU A 119 8.12 3.98 -7.75
CA GLU A 119 8.63 2.70 -7.27
C GLU A 119 7.96 2.35 -5.94
N LEU A 120 7.48 1.10 -5.86
CA LEU A 120 6.88 0.56 -4.65
C LEU A 120 7.68 -0.65 -4.19
N VAL A 121 8.08 -0.65 -2.92
CA VAL A 121 8.76 -1.79 -2.30
C VAL A 121 7.99 -2.17 -1.04
N HIS A 122 7.52 -3.42 -0.98
CA HIS A 122 6.91 -3.99 0.22
C HIS A 122 7.90 -5.01 0.79
N ARG A 123 8.45 -4.72 1.96
CA ARG A 123 9.57 -5.48 2.53
C ARG A 123 9.30 -5.93 3.96
N HIS A 124 10.21 -6.73 4.50
CA HIS A 124 10.13 -7.37 5.82
C HIS A 124 9.01 -8.41 5.89
N LEU A 125 8.79 -9.11 4.77
CA LEU A 125 7.72 -10.11 4.66
C LEU A 125 7.96 -11.32 5.55
N GLU A 126 9.21 -11.59 5.97
CA GLU A 126 9.54 -12.63 6.93
C GLU A 126 8.81 -12.46 8.27
N ARG A 127 8.41 -11.24 8.58
CA ARG A 127 7.66 -10.94 9.80
C ARG A 127 6.24 -11.51 9.79
N LEU A 128 5.77 -11.96 8.62
CA LEU A 128 4.47 -12.64 8.49
C LEU A 128 4.54 -14.13 8.92
N GLY A 129 5.73 -14.63 9.25
CA GLY A 129 5.90 -15.98 9.71
C GLY A 129 5.56 -17.04 8.66
N ASP A 130 4.82 -18.06 9.03
CA ASP A 130 4.47 -19.16 8.13
C ASP A 130 3.60 -18.72 6.94
N ALA A 131 2.91 -17.59 7.06
CA ALA A 131 2.08 -17.04 6.00
C ALA A 131 2.88 -16.24 4.97
N ALA A 132 4.18 -16.01 5.19
CA ALA A 132 4.98 -15.07 4.40
C ALA A 132 4.95 -15.36 2.90
N GLU A 133 5.13 -16.62 2.49
CA GLU A 133 5.15 -16.96 1.07
C GLU A 133 3.79 -16.78 0.39
N ALA A 134 2.72 -17.24 1.04
CA ALA A 134 1.37 -17.08 0.50
C ALA A 134 0.98 -15.60 0.41
N MET A 135 1.31 -14.81 1.43
CA MET A 135 1.04 -13.38 1.45
C MET A 135 1.87 -12.65 0.39
N ARG A 136 3.14 -13.05 0.22
CA ARG A 136 3.99 -12.50 -0.83
C ARG A 136 3.37 -12.66 -2.21
N GLN A 137 2.87 -13.85 -2.52
CA GLN A 137 2.21 -14.11 -3.79
C GLN A 137 0.95 -13.24 -3.96
N ALA A 138 0.15 -13.11 -2.90
CA ALA A 138 -1.03 -12.25 -2.92
C ALA A 138 -0.66 -10.79 -3.15
N PHE A 139 0.39 -10.28 -2.50
CA PHE A 139 0.86 -8.91 -2.67
C PHE A 139 1.42 -8.68 -4.07
N GLN A 140 2.11 -9.67 -4.64
CA GLN A 140 2.67 -9.57 -5.99
C GLN A 140 1.58 -9.26 -7.01
N GLY A 141 0.49 -10.00 -6.98
CA GLY A 141 -0.66 -9.77 -7.86
C GLY A 141 -1.46 -8.54 -7.48
N GLY A 142 -1.71 -8.35 -6.19
CA GLY A 142 -2.52 -7.24 -5.68
C GLY A 142 -1.91 -5.87 -5.98
N TRP A 143 -0.63 -5.68 -5.67
CA TRP A 143 0.04 -4.41 -5.96
C TRP A 143 0.12 -4.13 -7.45
N GLY A 144 0.33 -5.17 -8.28
CA GLY A 144 0.32 -5.00 -9.73
C GLY A 144 -1.00 -4.44 -10.23
N SER A 145 -2.11 -5.03 -9.83
CA SER A 145 -3.45 -4.57 -10.22
C SER A 145 -3.75 -3.17 -9.70
N LEU A 146 -3.40 -2.89 -8.45
CA LEU A 146 -3.63 -1.58 -7.83
C LEU A 146 -2.84 -0.48 -8.52
N LEU A 147 -1.57 -0.74 -8.86
CA LEU A 147 -0.75 0.25 -9.55
C LEU A 147 -1.24 0.54 -10.97
N GLU A 148 -1.84 -0.44 -11.65
CA GLU A 148 -2.48 -0.20 -12.94
C GLU A 148 -3.65 0.79 -12.80
N GLN A 149 -4.47 0.63 -11.76
CA GLN A 149 -5.55 1.57 -11.48
C GLN A 149 -5.02 2.95 -11.13
N PHE A 150 -3.99 3.01 -10.30
CA PHE A 150 -3.30 4.27 -9.97
C PHE A 150 -2.80 4.96 -11.24
N ALA A 151 -2.13 4.22 -12.13
CA ALA A 151 -1.59 4.80 -13.37
C ALA A 151 -2.68 5.40 -14.24
N THR A 152 -3.87 4.81 -14.27
CA THR A 152 -5.01 5.35 -15.01
C THR A 152 -5.40 6.73 -14.46
N GLN A 153 -5.38 6.90 -13.15
CA GLN A 153 -5.71 8.19 -12.52
C GLN A 153 -4.59 9.23 -12.69
N ALA A 154 -3.35 8.79 -12.81
CA ALA A 154 -2.17 9.65 -12.91
C ALA A 154 -1.69 9.88 -14.35
N ALA A 155 -2.50 9.49 -15.31
CA ALA A 155 -2.19 9.65 -16.75
C ALA A 155 -2.21 11.10 -17.19
#